data_f061939a85a430817273d46ec192a06e
#
_entry.id   f061939a85a430817273d46ec192a06e
#
_cell.length_a   1.000
_cell.length_b   1.000
_cell.length_c   1.000
_cell.angle_alpha   90.00
_cell.angle_beta   90.00
_cell.angle_gamma   90.00
#
_symmetry.space_group_name_H-M   'P 1'
#
loop_
_entity.id
_entity.type
_entity.pdbx_description
1 polymer ?
#
loop_
_entity_poly.entity_id
_entity_poly.type
_entity_poly.pdbx_seq_one_letter_code
_entity_poly.pdbx_strand_id
1 'polypeptide(L)'
;MLIAAMTMGSMVTPVFADGEGDATHIYVLTAPEDHGWTGSVATFAKEKIEEVNDAGTYSAELITSADAAEQIVNIEDIIAAGEDNIAVVIQPIDDTVQSAIQQLVDAEIPYVAFDRIIEGVADSAVSNVKGDNEGIGAACAAYYTEQGLKPGDAVYVYEGDTSSVTTLRDGGFTKYLTGELEYDGKTIADDAKWSEDDLKSITYSGAMNWSRSDTKTSFESLLGDASNADIKWFYAEDDELAMGILEALQGGGIDDATKEKFLGNAPYLTGCGGLDELYAVLRGESFTDIADQFGGIVSVTYSPAMIQTAIQDMVDYLDGKDVEQDHVIACEIVNKDNVKDYPSF
;
A
#
# COMPACT_ATOMS: atom_id res chain seq x y z
N MET A 1 -36.15 14.64 -35.56
CA MET A 1 -35.58 15.88 -34.99
C MET A 1 -35.37 15.61 -33.53
N LEU A 2 -34.17 15.06 -33.17
CA LEU A 2 -33.77 14.76 -31.79
C LEU A 2 -32.86 15.93 -31.34
N ILE A 3 -33.28 16.58 -30.27
CA ILE A 3 -32.50 17.64 -29.61
C ILE A 3 -31.68 16.94 -28.53
N ALA A 4 -30.36 16.89 -28.74
CA ALA A 4 -29.41 16.46 -27.73
C ALA A 4 -29.18 17.66 -26.78
N ALA A 5 -29.55 17.51 -25.52
CA ALA A 5 -29.19 18.46 -24.47
C ALA A 5 -27.74 18.17 -24.01
N MET A 6 -26.81 19.04 -24.38
CA MET A 6 -25.49 19.10 -23.77
C MET A 6 -25.63 19.76 -22.38
N THR A 7 -25.41 19.00 -21.34
CA THR A 7 -25.17 19.54 -20.00
C THR A 7 -23.73 20.07 -19.98
N MET A 8 -23.57 21.40 -20.03
CA MET A 8 -22.31 22.04 -19.69
C MET A 8 -22.08 21.90 -18.18
N GLY A 9 -21.15 21.07 -17.78
CA GLY A 9 -20.58 21.10 -16.44
C GLY A 9 -19.86 22.44 -16.26
N SER A 10 -20.27 23.20 -15.28
CA SER A 10 -19.58 24.42 -14.88
C SER A 10 -18.27 24.03 -14.20
N MET A 11 -17.15 24.15 -14.89
CA MET A 11 -15.84 24.18 -14.26
C MET A 11 -15.77 25.43 -13.38
N VAL A 12 -15.78 25.24 -12.08
CA VAL A 12 -15.44 26.29 -11.13
C VAL A 12 -13.92 26.39 -11.13
N THR A 13 -13.37 27.32 -11.91
CA THR A 13 -11.97 27.69 -11.76
C THR A 13 -11.84 28.51 -10.48
N PRO A 14 -10.99 28.10 -9.52
CA PRO A 14 -10.71 28.95 -8.37
C PRO A 14 -10.05 30.23 -8.85
N VAL A 15 -10.70 31.37 -8.61
CA VAL A 15 -10.10 32.69 -8.82
C VAL A 15 -9.35 33.03 -7.54
N PHE A 16 -8.07 32.68 -7.50
CA PHE A 16 -7.19 33.23 -6.49
C PHE A 16 -6.93 34.73 -6.84
N ALA A 17 -7.32 35.62 -5.94
CA ALA A 17 -7.06 37.04 -6.10
C ALA A 17 -5.56 37.31 -5.92
N ASP A 18 -4.94 38.03 -6.88
CA ASP A 18 -3.65 38.69 -6.68
C ASP A 18 -3.78 39.73 -5.55
N GLY A 19 -3.55 39.31 -4.31
CA GLY A 19 -3.45 40.13 -3.13
C GLY A 19 -2.24 39.67 -2.32
N GLU A 20 -1.50 40.58 -1.71
CA GLU A 20 -0.54 40.29 -0.65
C GLU A 20 -1.28 39.60 0.55
N GLY A 21 -1.77 38.39 0.34
CA GLY A 21 -2.29 37.51 1.37
C GLY A 21 -1.17 36.55 1.80
N ASP A 22 -1.21 36.14 3.05
CA ASP A 22 -0.28 35.12 3.58
C ASP A 22 -0.26 33.89 2.65
N ALA A 23 0.94 33.33 2.43
CA ALA A 23 1.11 32.12 1.60
C ALA A 23 0.23 30.98 2.10
N THR A 24 -0.40 30.24 1.18
CA THR A 24 -1.20 29.06 1.59
C THR A 24 -0.37 28.10 2.42
N HIS A 25 -0.91 27.67 3.55
CA HIS A 25 -0.29 26.69 4.43
C HIS A 25 -0.83 25.30 4.18
N ILE A 26 0.08 24.34 3.94
CA ILE A 26 -0.24 22.93 3.64
C ILE A 26 0.04 22.09 4.88
N TYR A 27 -1.02 21.59 5.52
CA TYR A 27 -0.92 20.63 6.60
C TYR A 27 -0.80 19.21 6.04
N VAL A 28 0.29 18.50 6.35
CA VAL A 28 0.52 17.11 5.93
C VAL A 28 0.28 16.19 7.14
N LEU A 29 -0.84 15.48 7.14
CA LEU A 29 -1.26 14.62 8.23
C LEU A 29 -0.95 13.15 7.89
N THR A 30 -0.12 12.49 8.70
CA THR A 30 0.28 11.10 8.49
C THR A 30 -0.12 10.19 9.65
N ALA A 31 -0.13 8.88 9.37
CA ALA A 31 -0.25 7.82 10.35
C ALA A 31 0.99 7.77 11.29
N PRO A 32 0.97 6.97 12.39
CA PRO A 32 2.11 6.86 13.30
C PRO A 32 3.39 6.39 12.61
N GLU A 33 4.54 6.86 13.08
CA GLU A 33 5.88 6.43 12.62
C GLU A 33 6.30 5.13 13.36
N ASP A 34 5.43 4.13 13.46
CA ASP A 34 5.60 2.98 14.34
C ASP A 34 6.16 1.72 13.66
N HIS A 35 6.22 1.71 12.33
CA HIS A 35 6.84 0.64 11.53
C HIS A 35 7.61 1.20 10.32
N GLY A 36 8.39 0.34 9.64
CA GLY A 36 9.35 0.76 8.61
C GLY A 36 8.73 1.60 7.50
N TRP A 37 7.58 1.18 6.95
CA TRP A 37 6.93 1.89 5.84
C TRP A 37 6.39 3.27 6.26
N THR A 38 5.67 3.38 7.38
CA THR A 38 5.12 4.67 7.85
C THR A 38 6.21 5.62 8.35
N GLY A 39 7.28 5.10 8.98
CA GLY A 39 8.46 5.88 9.32
C GLY A 39 9.15 6.47 8.09
N SER A 40 9.18 5.70 6.99
CA SER A 40 9.72 6.17 5.72
C SER A 40 8.79 7.17 5.03
N VAL A 41 7.46 7.01 5.12
CA VAL A 41 6.49 8.04 4.67
C VAL A 41 6.78 9.37 5.35
N ALA A 42 6.96 9.39 6.67
CA ALA A 42 7.27 10.62 7.39
C ALA A 42 8.61 11.23 6.97
N THR A 43 9.60 10.40 6.66
CA THR A 43 10.91 10.87 6.15
C THR A 43 10.75 11.55 4.79
N PHE A 44 10.09 10.89 3.82
CA PHE A 44 9.85 11.46 2.50
C PHE A 44 8.93 12.68 2.54
N ALA A 45 7.95 12.71 3.47
CA ALA A 45 7.13 13.89 3.69
C ALA A 45 7.96 15.08 4.15
N LYS A 46 8.87 14.90 5.13
CA LYS A 46 9.77 15.94 5.65
C LYS A 46 10.67 16.49 4.54
N GLU A 47 11.24 15.64 3.69
CA GLU A 47 12.05 16.06 2.55
C GLU A 47 11.24 16.93 1.57
N LYS A 48 10.02 16.52 1.20
CA LYS A 48 9.19 17.28 0.28
C LYS A 48 8.66 18.59 0.89
N ILE A 49 8.36 18.59 2.18
CA ILE A 49 7.98 19.80 2.93
C ILE A 49 9.13 20.82 2.95
N GLU A 50 10.38 20.36 3.15
CA GLU A 50 11.55 21.24 3.07
C GLU A 50 11.69 21.87 1.67
N GLU A 51 11.51 21.09 0.60
CA GLU A 51 11.51 21.57 -0.78
C GLU A 51 10.41 22.64 -1.00
N VAL A 52 9.18 22.41 -0.52
CA VAL A 52 8.06 23.36 -0.64
C VAL A 52 8.35 24.64 0.10
N ASN A 53 8.87 24.56 1.33
CA ASN A 53 9.21 25.71 2.16
C ASN A 53 10.37 26.51 1.56
N ASP A 54 11.39 25.85 1.01
CA ASP A 54 12.54 26.49 0.37
C ASP A 54 12.15 27.23 -0.92
N ALA A 55 11.14 26.75 -1.63
CA ALA A 55 10.59 27.44 -2.80
C ALA A 55 9.90 28.76 -2.44
N GLY A 56 9.40 28.88 -1.21
CA GLY A 56 8.87 30.12 -0.61
C GLY A 56 7.52 30.60 -1.16
N THR A 57 6.86 29.84 -2.03
CA THR A 57 5.52 30.16 -2.55
C THR A 57 4.44 29.73 -1.56
N TYR A 58 4.62 28.55 -0.95
CA TYR A 58 3.75 27.93 0.04
C TYR A 58 4.54 27.65 1.31
N SER A 59 3.85 27.45 2.42
CA SER A 59 4.44 26.86 3.62
C SER A 59 3.81 25.49 3.89
N ALA A 60 4.56 24.56 4.47
CA ALA A 60 4.04 23.23 4.79
C ALA A 60 4.62 22.71 6.10
N GLU A 61 3.82 21.91 6.82
CA GLU A 61 4.27 21.21 8.03
C GLU A 61 3.70 19.80 8.12
N LEU A 62 4.44 18.93 8.81
CA LEU A 62 4.03 17.53 9.09
C LEU A 62 3.40 17.43 10.47
N ILE A 63 2.22 16.81 10.52
CA ILE A 63 1.53 16.42 11.76
C ILE A 63 1.33 14.91 11.73
N THR A 64 2.00 14.21 12.65
CA THR A 64 1.84 12.76 12.82
C THR A 64 0.87 12.49 13.95
N SER A 65 -0.10 11.61 13.74
CA SER A 65 -1.11 11.22 14.74
C SER A 65 -0.86 9.80 15.22
N ALA A 66 -0.97 9.57 16.54
CA ALA A 66 -0.75 8.25 17.12
C ALA A 66 -1.89 7.26 16.81
N ASP A 67 -3.10 7.77 16.60
CA ASP A 67 -4.29 7.00 16.24
C ASP A 67 -5.33 7.86 15.51
N ALA A 68 -6.41 7.24 15.05
CA ALA A 68 -7.49 7.92 14.34
C ALA A 68 -8.19 9.00 15.18
N ALA A 69 -8.28 8.81 16.50
CA ALA A 69 -8.91 9.80 17.39
C ALA A 69 -8.06 11.08 17.47
N GLU A 70 -6.74 10.95 17.58
CA GLU A 70 -5.84 12.11 17.52
C GLU A 70 -5.86 12.77 16.15
N GLN A 71 -5.92 11.98 15.05
CA GLN A 71 -6.00 12.54 13.70
C GLN A 71 -7.29 13.36 13.50
N ILE A 72 -8.43 12.89 14.02
CA ILE A 72 -9.69 13.63 14.03
C ILE A 72 -9.53 14.98 14.76
N VAL A 73 -8.93 14.97 15.96
CA VAL A 73 -8.68 16.18 16.74
C VAL A 73 -7.79 17.16 15.97
N ASN A 74 -6.71 16.67 15.34
CA ASN A 74 -5.82 17.52 14.55
C ASN A 74 -6.55 18.19 13.37
N ILE A 75 -7.46 17.47 12.68
CA ILE A 75 -8.29 18.06 11.60
C ILE A 75 -9.23 19.12 12.18
N GLU A 76 -9.90 18.82 13.30
CA GLU A 76 -10.83 19.76 13.95
C GLU A 76 -10.10 21.02 14.43
N ASP A 77 -8.89 20.91 14.95
CA ASP A 77 -8.05 22.03 15.39
C ASP A 77 -7.63 22.91 14.19
N ILE A 78 -7.25 22.32 13.06
CA ILE A 78 -6.94 23.04 11.81
C ILE A 78 -8.15 23.84 11.35
N ILE A 79 -9.34 23.25 11.33
CA ILE A 79 -10.58 23.94 10.95
C ILE A 79 -10.91 25.07 11.95
N ALA A 80 -10.78 24.77 13.25
CA ALA A 80 -11.10 25.71 14.32
C ALA A 80 -10.15 26.92 14.40
N ALA A 81 -8.91 26.77 13.93
CA ALA A 81 -7.97 27.88 13.82
C ALA A 81 -8.51 29.00 12.92
N GLY A 82 -9.36 28.64 11.94
CA GLY A 82 -10.05 29.61 11.08
C GLY A 82 -9.08 30.44 10.23
N GLU A 83 -7.94 29.88 9.89
CA GLU A 83 -6.97 30.53 9.02
C GLU A 83 -7.48 30.55 7.57
N ASP A 84 -7.27 31.69 6.90
CA ASP A 84 -7.49 31.80 5.48
C ASP A 84 -6.33 31.12 4.72
N ASN A 85 -6.61 30.55 3.55
CA ASN A 85 -5.60 29.92 2.68
C ASN A 85 -4.89 28.72 3.31
N ILE A 86 -5.64 27.70 3.68
CA ILE A 86 -5.09 26.39 4.12
C ILE A 86 -5.45 25.29 3.13
N ALA A 87 -4.60 24.25 3.10
CA ALA A 87 -4.81 23.02 2.34
C ALA A 87 -4.33 21.82 3.15
N VAL A 88 -4.85 20.64 2.88
CA VAL A 88 -4.53 19.44 3.64
C VAL A 88 -4.08 18.30 2.71
N VAL A 89 -2.97 17.64 3.05
CA VAL A 89 -2.59 16.34 2.50
C VAL A 89 -2.74 15.33 3.63
N ILE A 90 -3.52 14.28 3.45
CA ILE A 90 -3.84 13.35 4.53
C ILE A 90 -3.65 11.89 4.13
N GLN A 91 -2.97 11.14 4.99
CA GLN A 91 -3.03 9.68 5.05
C GLN A 91 -4.05 9.29 6.12
N PRO A 92 -5.28 8.93 5.77
CA PRO A 92 -6.26 8.50 6.79
C PRO A 92 -5.76 7.27 7.53
N ILE A 93 -5.85 7.28 8.87
CA ILE A 93 -5.43 6.11 9.66
C ILE A 93 -6.40 4.94 9.46
N ASP A 94 -7.70 5.22 9.45
CA ASP A 94 -8.76 4.28 9.13
C ASP A 94 -10.07 5.01 8.72
N ASP A 95 -11.13 4.26 8.41
CA ASP A 95 -12.42 4.79 7.95
C ASP A 95 -13.14 5.66 8.98
N THR A 96 -12.79 5.61 10.27
CA THR A 96 -13.42 6.44 11.32
C THR A 96 -13.08 7.91 11.17
N VAL A 97 -12.02 8.26 10.43
CA VAL A 97 -11.62 9.64 10.11
C VAL A 97 -12.55 10.29 9.07
N GLN A 98 -13.41 9.53 8.38
CA GLN A 98 -14.30 10.04 7.32
C GLN A 98 -15.08 11.28 7.74
N SER A 99 -15.63 11.29 8.97
CA SER A 99 -16.45 12.43 9.43
C SER A 99 -15.65 13.71 9.62
N ALA A 100 -14.37 13.62 9.96
CA ALA A 100 -13.49 14.78 10.08
C ALA A 100 -13.05 15.28 8.68
N ILE A 101 -12.77 14.38 7.74
CA ILE A 101 -12.50 14.77 6.34
C ILE A 101 -13.73 15.45 5.74
N GLN A 102 -14.95 14.98 6.03
CA GLN A 102 -16.17 15.65 5.59
C GLN A 102 -16.27 17.10 6.12
N GLN A 103 -15.75 17.37 7.32
CA GLN A 103 -15.71 18.75 7.85
C GLN A 103 -14.74 19.66 7.06
N LEU A 104 -13.62 19.11 6.50
CA LEU A 104 -12.77 19.87 5.57
C LEU A 104 -13.56 20.24 4.31
N VAL A 105 -14.33 19.29 3.75
CA VAL A 105 -15.18 19.53 2.57
C VAL A 105 -16.23 20.61 2.87
N ASP A 106 -16.91 20.51 4.02
CA ASP A 106 -17.94 21.45 4.44
C ASP A 106 -17.37 22.87 4.71
N ALA A 107 -16.09 22.96 5.08
CA ALA A 107 -15.34 24.20 5.27
C ALA A 107 -14.68 24.71 3.98
N GLU A 108 -14.90 24.06 2.83
CA GLU A 108 -14.29 24.37 1.54
C GLU A 108 -12.74 24.36 1.56
N ILE A 109 -12.13 23.55 2.46
CA ILE A 109 -10.67 23.35 2.54
C ILE A 109 -10.28 22.24 1.55
N PRO A 110 -9.42 22.53 0.55
CA PRO A 110 -8.99 21.51 -0.40
C PRO A 110 -8.12 20.46 0.30
N TYR A 111 -8.31 19.18 -0.06
CA TYR A 111 -7.47 18.14 0.44
C TYR A 111 -7.06 17.12 -0.63
N VAL A 112 -5.88 16.52 -0.45
CA VAL A 112 -5.38 15.36 -1.18
C VAL A 112 -5.35 14.18 -0.21
N ALA A 113 -5.98 13.07 -0.57
CA ALA A 113 -5.90 11.82 0.18
C ALA A 113 -4.71 10.98 -0.34
N PHE A 114 -4.03 10.29 0.57
CA PHE A 114 -2.87 9.47 0.24
C PHE A 114 -2.97 8.08 0.89
N ASP A 115 -2.53 7.03 0.17
CA ASP A 115 -2.44 5.63 0.60
C ASP A 115 -3.81 4.99 0.85
N ARG A 116 -4.48 5.35 1.93
CA ARG A 116 -5.81 4.85 2.30
C ARG A 116 -6.87 5.84 1.82
N ILE A 117 -7.69 5.39 0.89
CA ILE A 117 -8.75 6.23 0.31
C ILE A 117 -10.08 5.83 0.90
N ILE A 118 -10.75 6.77 1.55
CA ILE A 118 -12.08 6.58 2.14
C ILE A 118 -13.13 6.89 1.09
N GLU A 119 -13.82 5.85 0.59
CA GLU A 119 -14.78 5.93 -0.52
C GLU A 119 -15.85 7.02 -0.33
N GLY A 120 -16.36 7.18 0.91
CA GLY A 120 -17.43 8.14 1.20
C GLY A 120 -17.07 9.62 1.01
N VAL A 121 -15.80 9.95 0.89
CA VAL A 121 -15.29 11.33 0.69
C VAL A 121 -14.33 11.46 -0.49
N ALA A 122 -13.98 10.35 -1.15
CA ALA A 122 -13.00 10.31 -2.23
C ALA A 122 -13.31 11.26 -3.40
N ASP A 123 -14.58 11.36 -3.79
CA ASP A 123 -15.02 12.24 -4.89
C ASP A 123 -14.82 13.75 -4.60
N SER A 124 -14.64 14.11 -3.33
CA SER A 124 -14.42 15.51 -2.89
C SER A 124 -12.94 15.88 -2.79
N ALA A 125 -12.05 14.91 -2.88
CA ALA A 125 -10.61 15.15 -2.87
C ALA A 125 -10.15 15.85 -4.15
N VAL A 126 -9.12 16.69 -4.05
CA VAL A 126 -8.38 17.21 -5.20
C VAL A 126 -7.71 16.07 -5.95
N SER A 127 -7.08 15.16 -5.20
CA SER A 127 -6.45 13.95 -5.71
C SER A 127 -6.51 12.83 -4.66
N ASN A 128 -6.63 11.59 -5.13
CA ASN A 128 -6.51 10.37 -4.36
C ASN A 128 -5.24 9.65 -4.82
N VAL A 129 -4.12 9.90 -4.17
CA VAL A 129 -2.82 9.30 -4.52
C VAL A 129 -2.70 7.96 -3.84
N LYS A 130 -2.69 6.88 -4.60
CA LYS A 130 -2.66 5.51 -4.08
C LYS A 130 -1.83 4.59 -4.96
N GLY A 131 -1.25 3.56 -4.38
CA GLY A 131 -0.71 2.45 -5.16
C GLY A 131 -1.84 1.58 -5.72
N ASP A 132 -1.53 0.83 -6.77
CA ASP A 132 -2.46 -0.14 -7.36
C ASP A 132 -2.55 -1.40 -6.48
N ASN A 133 -3.32 -1.33 -5.38
CA ASN A 133 -3.46 -2.44 -4.44
C ASN A 133 -4.12 -3.68 -5.08
N GLU A 134 -5.08 -3.52 -6.00
CA GLU A 134 -5.60 -4.66 -6.77
C GLU A 134 -4.52 -5.24 -7.69
N GLY A 135 -3.75 -4.38 -8.36
CA GLY A 135 -2.63 -4.78 -9.19
C GLY A 135 -1.55 -5.53 -8.42
N ILE A 136 -1.28 -5.17 -7.15
CA ILE A 136 -0.34 -5.89 -6.27
C ILE A 136 -0.81 -7.34 -6.06
N GLY A 137 -2.06 -7.54 -5.68
CA GLY A 137 -2.62 -8.90 -5.54
C GLY A 137 -2.56 -9.68 -6.84
N ALA A 138 -2.94 -9.03 -7.96
CA ALA A 138 -2.86 -9.64 -9.29
C ALA A 138 -1.42 -9.99 -9.69
N ALA A 139 -0.43 -9.14 -9.38
CA ALA A 139 0.99 -9.38 -9.63
C ALA A 139 1.50 -10.63 -8.89
N CYS A 140 1.13 -10.77 -7.60
CA CYS A 140 1.50 -11.94 -6.80
C CYS A 140 0.88 -13.22 -7.36
N ALA A 141 -0.41 -13.18 -7.74
CA ALA A 141 -1.10 -14.32 -8.36
C ALA A 141 -0.51 -14.67 -9.74
N ALA A 142 -0.21 -13.66 -10.56
CA ALA A 142 0.44 -13.83 -11.86
C ALA A 142 1.82 -14.48 -11.71
N TYR A 143 2.63 -13.97 -10.78
CA TYR A 143 3.93 -14.56 -10.48
C TYR A 143 3.80 -16.04 -10.08
N TYR A 144 2.89 -16.37 -9.18
CA TYR A 144 2.71 -17.76 -8.74
C TYR A 144 2.22 -18.67 -9.88
N THR A 145 1.31 -18.22 -10.71
CA THR A 145 0.83 -19.02 -11.85
C THR A 145 1.94 -19.26 -12.89
N GLU A 146 2.81 -18.30 -13.12
CA GLU A 146 4.01 -18.47 -13.95
C GLU A 146 5.00 -19.47 -13.32
N GLN A 147 5.05 -19.57 -11.98
CA GLN A 147 5.88 -20.56 -11.26
C GLN A 147 5.20 -21.92 -11.11
N GLY A 148 3.97 -22.06 -11.60
CA GLY A 148 3.27 -23.35 -11.67
C GLY A 148 2.22 -23.60 -10.60
N LEU A 149 1.71 -22.54 -9.92
CA LEU A 149 0.50 -22.61 -9.08
C LEU A 149 -0.67 -23.11 -9.94
N LYS A 150 -1.44 -24.05 -9.40
CA LYS A 150 -2.59 -24.65 -10.09
C LYS A 150 -3.88 -24.51 -9.29
N PRO A 151 -5.04 -24.58 -9.96
CA PRO A 151 -6.32 -24.59 -9.28
C PRO A 151 -6.39 -25.64 -8.16
N GLY A 152 -6.76 -25.18 -6.95
CA GLY A 152 -6.88 -26.02 -5.77
C GLY A 152 -5.57 -26.29 -4.99
N ASP A 153 -4.42 -25.77 -5.44
CA ASP A 153 -3.19 -25.79 -4.64
C ASP A 153 -3.39 -24.96 -3.35
N ALA A 154 -2.79 -25.39 -2.25
CA ALA A 154 -2.87 -24.65 -0.99
C ALA A 154 -2.02 -23.38 -1.05
N VAL A 155 -2.66 -22.24 -0.81
CA VAL A 155 -2.02 -20.94 -0.65
C VAL A 155 -2.28 -20.43 0.77
N TYR A 156 -1.27 -19.86 1.42
CA TYR A 156 -1.41 -19.20 2.70
C TYR A 156 -1.13 -17.72 2.55
N VAL A 157 -2.12 -16.89 2.93
CA VAL A 157 -2.03 -15.43 2.86
C VAL A 157 -1.81 -14.87 4.25
N TYR A 158 -0.75 -14.08 4.41
CA TYR A 158 -0.54 -13.25 5.59
C TYR A 158 -1.09 -11.85 5.30
N GLU A 159 -2.25 -11.57 5.90
CA GLU A 159 -2.99 -10.32 5.71
C GLU A 159 -2.36 -9.18 6.53
N GLY A 160 -2.40 -7.97 5.98
CA GLY A 160 -1.93 -6.76 6.64
C GLY A 160 -2.81 -6.37 7.82
N ASP A 161 -3.79 -5.53 7.59
CA ASP A 161 -4.75 -5.06 8.59
C ASP A 161 -6.21 -5.25 8.10
N THR A 162 -7.17 -4.57 8.69
CA THR A 162 -8.59 -4.62 8.27
C THR A 162 -8.99 -3.48 7.33
N SER A 163 -8.03 -2.77 6.76
CA SER A 163 -8.28 -1.63 5.86
C SER A 163 -8.64 -2.05 4.44
N SER A 164 -8.96 -1.05 3.63
CA SER A 164 -9.18 -1.23 2.18
C SER A 164 -7.94 -1.74 1.45
N VAL A 165 -6.73 -1.48 1.95
CA VAL A 165 -5.48 -1.95 1.36
C VAL A 165 -5.45 -3.48 1.30
N THR A 166 -5.67 -4.16 2.44
CA THR A 166 -5.77 -5.62 2.53
C THR A 166 -6.90 -6.15 1.65
N THR A 167 -8.11 -5.57 1.77
CA THR A 167 -9.27 -6.01 0.97
C THR A 167 -9.01 -5.96 -0.54
N LEU A 168 -8.33 -4.92 -1.02
CA LEU A 168 -8.01 -4.76 -2.43
C LEU A 168 -6.92 -5.75 -2.87
N ARG A 169 -5.88 -5.99 -2.05
CA ARG A 169 -4.81 -6.95 -2.34
C ARG A 169 -5.34 -8.38 -2.42
N ASP A 170 -6.17 -8.79 -1.46
CA ASP A 170 -6.86 -10.10 -1.49
C ASP A 170 -7.79 -10.23 -2.71
N GLY A 171 -8.56 -9.17 -2.97
CA GLY A 171 -9.44 -9.09 -4.12
C GLY A 171 -8.67 -9.21 -5.44
N GLY A 172 -7.57 -8.50 -5.59
CA GLY A 172 -6.71 -8.56 -6.77
C GLY A 172 -6.13 -9.95 -7.02
N PHE A 173 -5.64 -10.60 -5.94
CA PHE A 173 -5.11 -11.95 -6.01
C PHE A 173 -6.16 -12.95 -6.52
N THR A 174 -7.36 -12.94 -5.93
CA THR A 174 -8.44 -13.87 -6.31
C THR A 174 -9.04 -13.54 -7.68
N LYS A 175 -9.23 -12.27 -8.02
CA LYS A 175 -9.74 -11.83 -9.34
C LYS A 175 -8.79 -12.22 -10.49
N TYR A 176 -7.48 -12.15 -10.26
CA TYR A 176 -6.54 -12.65 -11.28
C TYR A 176 -6.68 -14.15 -11.47
N LEU A 177 -6.75 -14.93 -10.38
CA LEU A 177 -6.91 -16.39 -10.45
C LEU A 177 -8.22 -16.82 -11.12
N THR A 178 -9.32 -16.07 -10.95
CA THR A 178 -10.60 -16.34 -11.65
C THR A 178 -10.63 -15.81 -13.09
N GLY A 179 -9.65 -14.98 -13.47
CA GLY A 179 -9.56 -14.37 -14.80
C GLY A 179 -10.45 -13.15 -14.99
N GLU A 180 -10.81 -12.48 -13.88
CA GLU A 180 -11.57 -11.23 -13.85
C GLU A 180 -10.66 -9.99 -13.90
N LEU A 181 -9.37 -10.15 -13.57
CA LEU A 181 -8.38 -9.09 -13.60
C LEU A 181 -7.17 -9.51 -14.45
N GLU A 182 -6.52 -8.54 -15.06
CA GLU A 182 -5.24 -8.71 -15.76
C GLU A 182 -4.08 -8.09 -14.97
N TYR A 183 -2.86 -8.54 -15.20
CA TYR A 183 -1.64 -7.91 -14.75
C TYR A 183 -0.65 -7.83 -15.90
N ASP A 184 -0.06 -6.66 -16.15
CA ASP A 184 0.89 -6.41 -17.25
C ASP A 184 0.32 -6.84 -18.62
N GLY A 185 -0.97 -6.56 -18.86
CA GLY A 185 -1.66 -6.91 -20.11
C GLY A 185 -1.88 -8.41 -20.32
N LYS A 186 -1.70 -9.24 -19.29
CA LYS A 186 -1.90 -10.69 -19.32
C LYS A 186 -2.99 -11.11 -18.34
N THR A 187 -3.85 -12.02 -18.77
CA THR A 187 -4.80 -12.73 -17.94
C THR A 187 -4.35 -14.16 -17.75
N ILE A 188 -4.84 -14.81 -16.68
CA ILE A 188 -4.64 -16.24 -16.50
C ILE A 188 -5.22 -17.03 -17.68
N ALA A 189 -4.57 -18.12 -18.09
CA ALA A 189 -5.05 -18.98 -19.16
C ALA A 189 -6.40 -19.63 -18.79
N ASP A 190 -7.32 -19.81 -19.78
CA ASP A 190 -8.66 -20.31 -19.53
C ASP A 190 -8.72 -21.68 -18.84
N ASP A 191 -7.73 -22.54 -19.12
CA ASP A 191 -7.60 -23.87 -18.52
C ASP A 191 -6.92 -23.89 -17.14
N ALA A 192 -6.42 -22.73 -16.70
CA ALA A 192 -5.79 -22.52 -15.40
C ALA A 192 -6.65 -21.67 -14.44
N LYS A 193 -7.83 -21.20 -14.90
CA LYS A 193 -8.73 -20.40 -14.05
C LYS A 193 -9.22 -21.18 -12.85
N TRP A 194 -9.27 -20.51 -11.71
CA TRP A 194 -9.78 -21.05 -10.47
C TRP A 194 -11.31 -20.93 -10.39
N SER A 195 -11.96 -22.00 -9.95
CA SER A 195 -13.37 -22.00 -9.58
C SER A 195 -13.56 -21.50 -8.13
N GLU A 196 -14.81 -21.20 -7.75
CA GLU A 196 -15.15 -20.90 -6.34
C GLU A 196 -14.74 -22.02 -5.36
N ASP A 197 -14.72 -23.28 -5.81
CA ASP A 197 -14.28 -24.41 -5.00
C ASP A 197 -12.75 -24.43 -4.86
N ASP A 198 -12.01 -24.08 -5.90
CA ASP A 198 -10.56 -23.97 -5.85
C ASP A 198 -10.10 -22.84 -4.91
N LEU A 199 -10.81 -21.70 -4.91
CA LEU A 199 -10.51 -20.58 -4.01
C LEU A 199 -10.60 -20.96 -2.52
N LYS A 200 -11.32 -22.02 -2.14
CA LYS A 200 -11.37 -22.52 -0.76
C LYS A 200 -10.05 -23.12 -0.26
N SER A 201 -9.10 -23.37 -1.16
CA SER A 201 -7.73 -23.80 -0.79
C SER A 201 -6.83 -22.63 -0.35
N ILE A 202 -7.30 -21.40 -0.49
CA ILE A 202 -6.62 -20.21 0.04
C ILE A 202 -6.99 -20.06 1.52
N THR A 203 -5.98 -20.01 2.38
CA THR A 203 -6.14 -19.79 3.82
C THR A 203 -5.61 -18.42 4.19
N TYR A 204 -6.40 -17.65 4.91
CA TYR A 204 -6.04 -16.31 5.38
C TYR A 204 -5.67 -16.36 6.86
N SER A 205 -4.61 -15.64 7.23
CA SER A 205 -4.12 -15.60 8.62
C SER A 205 -5.02 -14.81 9.56
N GLY A 206 -5.82 -13.88 9.02
CA GLY A 206 -6.35 -12.74 9.73
C GLY A 206 -5.30 -11.64 9.90
N ALA A 207 -5.73 -10.45 10.32
CA ALA A 207 -4.89 -9.26 10.39
C ALA A 207 -3.62 -9.46 11.23
N MET A 208 -2.46 -9.26 10.62
CA MET A 208 -1.14 -9.26 11.27
C MET A 208 -0.67 -7.85 11.64
N ASN A 209 -1.48 -6.82 11.37
CA ASN A 209 -1.21 -5.40 11.67
C ASN A 209 0.14 -4.92 11.11
N TRP A 210 0.55 -5.42 9.94
CA TRP A 210 1.83 -5.14 9.28
C TRP A 210 3.04 -5.49 10.16
N SER A 211 2.83 -6.38 11.15
CA SER A 211 3.79 -6.71 12.20
C SER A 211 4.65 -7.93 11.84
N ARG A 212 5.95 -7.70 11.68
CA ARG A 212 6.97 -8.73 11.50
C ARG A 212 6.95 -9.77 12.63
N SER A 213 6.85 -9.29 13.88
CA SER A 213 6.86 -10.17 15.06
C SER A 213 5.62 -11.04 15.16
N ASP A 214 4.45 -10.51 14.81
CA ASP A 214 3.20 -11.27 14.85
C ASP A 214 3.18 -12.32 13.74
N THR A 215 3.63 -11.96 12.54
CA THR A 215 3.78 -12.91 11.44
C THR A 215 4.79 -14.00 11.77
N LYS A 216 5.93 -13.67 12.36
CA LYS A 216 6.91 -14.66 12.84
C LYS A 216 6.26 -15.66 13.78
N THR A 217 5.55 -15.17 14.80
CA THR A 217 4.87 -16.00 15.81
C THR A 217 3.78 -16.86 15.16
N SER A 218 3.00 -16.30 14.26
CA SER A 218 1.96 -17.01 13.51
C SER A 218 2.53 -18.10 12.62
N PHE A 219 3.63 -17.82 11.92
CA PHE A 219 4.28 -18.80 11.05
C PHE A 219 4.94 -19.95 11.84
N GLU A 220 5.58 -19.65 12.98
CA GLU A 220 6.09 -20.66 13.90
C GLU A 220 4.95 -21.56 14.41
N SER A 221 3.79 -20.98 14.73
CA SER A 221 2.59 -21.72 15.12
C SER A 221 2.02 -22.57 13.98
N LEU A 222 1.97 -22.03 12.76
CA LEU A 222 1.50 -22.75 11.57
C LEU A 222 2.34 -24.00 11.34
N LEU A 223 3.66 -23.90 11.37
CA LEU A 223 4.58 -25.02 11.17
C LEU A 223 4.72 -25.91 12.43
N GLY A 224 4.14 -25.51 13.57
CA GLY A 224 3.93 -26.40 14.72
C GLY A 224 3.09 -27.63 14.38
N ASP A 225 2.23 -27.56 13.36
CA ASP A 225 1.65 -28.73 12.69
C ASP A 225 2.47 -29.05 11.43
N ALA A 226 3.26 -30.14 11.49
CA ALA A 226 4.15 -30.56 10.42
C ALA A 226 3.44 -30.91 9.09
N SER A 227 2.09 -31.03 9.07
CA SER A 227 1.32 -31.20 7.84
C SER A 227 1.33 -29.92 6.99
N ASN A 228 1.43 -28.75 7.63
CA ASN A 228 1.50 -27.46 6.95
C ASN A 228 2.86 -27.22 6.24
N ALA A 229 3.87 -28.02 6.55
CA ALA A 229 5.15 -27.95 5.83
C ALA A 229 5.06 -28.34 4.34
N ASP A 230 3.92 -28.87 3.90
CA ASP A 230 3.64 -29.17 2.50
C ASP A 230 3.07 -27.96 1.72
N ILE A 231 2.66 -26.89 2.40
CA ILE A 231 2.21 -25.63 1.76
C ILE A 231 3.41 -24.99 1.05
N LYS A 232 3.20 -24.66 -0.22
CA LYS A 232 4.26 -24.15 -1.08
C LYS A 232 4.15 -22.65 -1.39
N TRP A 233 2.97 -22.06 -1.30
CA TRP A 233 2.67 -20.73 -1.76
C TRP A 233 2.31 -19.83 -0.59
N PHE A 234 3.16 -18.83 -0.30
CA PHE A 234 3.01 -17.88 0.80
C PHE A 234 2.92 -16.46 0.26
N TYR A 235 1.73 -15.91 0.27
CA TYR A 235 1.50 -14.51 -0.06
C TYR A 235 1.52 -13.68 1.23
N ALA A 236 2.59 -12.94 1.46
CA ALA A 236 2.67 -11.91 2.48
C ALA A 236 2.31 -10.57 1.83
N GLU A 237 1.36 -9.85 2.40
CA GLU A 237 0.84 -8.62 1.81
C GLU A 237 1.82 -7.44 1.90
N ASP A 238 2.86 -7.54 2.73
CA ASP A 238 3.98 -6.62 2.69
C ASP A 238 5.33 -7.29 3.00
N ASP A 239 6.40 -6.49 2.89
CA ASP A 239 7.77 -6.98 3.10
C ASP A 239 8.08 -7.25 4.58
N GLU A 240 7.46 -6.55 5.53
CA GLU A 240 7.59 -6.83 6.96
C GLU A 240 7.05 -8.21 7.32
N LEU A 241 5.88 -8.57 6.75
CA LEU A 241 5.29 -9.89 6.93
C LEU A 241 6.16 -10.98 6.28
N ALA A 242 6.71 -10.71 5.09
CA ALA A 242 7.65 -11.62 4.43
C ALA A 242 8.93 -11.83 5.27
N MET A 243 9.49 -10.75 5.84
CA MET A 243 10.63 -10.83 6.75
C MET A 243 10.32 -11.62 8.02
N GLY A 244 9.09 -11.51 8.54
CA GLY A 244 8.64 -12.32 9.68
C GLY A 244 8.74 -13.83 9.42
N ILE A 245 8.37 -14.29 8.22
CA ILE A 245 8.51 -15.67 7.77
C ILE A 245 10.00 -16.08 7.72
N LEU A 246 10.85 -15.25 7.11
CA LEU A 246 12.28 -15.55 7.00
C LEU A 246 12.96 -15.59 8.38
N GLU A 247 12.61 -14.69 9.29
CA GLU A 247 13.12 -14.70 10.66
C GLU A 247 12.64 -15.92 11.48
N ALA A 248 11.41 -16.40 11.27
CA ALA A 248 10.93 -17.63 11.88
C ALA A 248 11.77 -18.84 11.45
N LEU A 249 12.07 -18.92 10.15
CA LEU A 249 12.92 -19.98 9.58
C LEU A 249 14.37 -19.88 10.07
N GLN A 250 14.90 -18.68 10.28
CA GLN A 250 16.24 -18.48 10.85
C GLN A 250 16.28 -18.82 12.34
N GLY A 251 15.16 -18.58 13.02
CA GLY A 251 15.02 -18.80 14.46
C GLY A 251 14.94 -20.26 14.88
N GLY A 252 14.78 -20.47 16.18
CA GLY A 252 14.65 -21.80 16.82
C GLY A 252 13.21 -22.17 17.21
N GLY A 253 12.19 -21.42 16.73
CA GLY A 253 10.78 -21.67 17.06
C GLY A 253 10.15 -22.85 16.30
N ILE A 254 10.77 -23.29 15.20
CA ILE A 254 10.33 -24.42 14.37
C ILE A 254 11.34 -25.56 14.55
N ASP A 255 10.86 -26.81 14.75
CA ASP A 255 11.76 -27.95 14.83
C ASP A 255 12.49 -28.21 13.51
N ASP A 256 13.73 -28.71 13.60
CA ASP A 256 14.62 -28.85 12.44
C ASP A 256 14.05 -29.77 11.34
N ALA A 257 13.33 -30.84 11.70
CA ALA A 257 12.78 -31.76 10.73
C ALA A 257 11.62 -31.13 9.94
N THR A 258 10.77 -30.37 10.59
CA THR A 258 9.69 -29.60 9.94
C THR A 258 10.26 -28.52 9.05
N LYS A 259 11.27 -27.78 9.51
CA LYS A 259 11.97 -26.75 8.72
C LYS A 259 12.65 -27.37 7.47
N GLU A 260 13.35 -28.48 7.63
CA GLU A 260 13.99 -29.20 6.51
C GLU A 260 12.94 -29.67 5.49
N LYS A 261 11.81 -30.21 5.97
CA LYS A 261 10.70 -30.63 5.11
C LYS A 261 10.13 -29.43 4.35
N PHE A 262 9.85 -28.32 5.02
CA PHE A 262 9.29 -27.10 4.42
C PHE A 262 10.20 -26.55 3.33
N LEU A 263 11.47 -26.31 3.65
CA LEU A 263 12.45 -25.76 2.69
C LEU A 263 12.74 -26.75 1.55
N GLY A 264 12.70 -28.07 1.83
CA GLY A 264 12.84 -29.11 0.81
C GLY A 264 11.75 -29.11 -0.26
N ASN A 265 10.59 -28.49 0.00
CA ASN A 265 9.52 -28.29 -0.98
C ASN A 265 9.76 -27.07 -1.90
N ALA A 266 10.85 -26.32 -1.71
CA ALA A 266 11.15 -25.09 -2.42
C ALA A 266 9.94 -24.13 -2.45
N PRO A 267 9.50 -23.58 -1.28
CA PRO A 267 8.34 -22.73 -1.20
C PRO A 267 8.56 -21.41 -1.96
N TYR A 268 7.47 -20.72 -2.29
CA TYR A 268 7.48 -19.39 -2.89
C TYR A 268 6.96 -18.37 -1.89
N LEU A 269 7.55 -17.18 -1.89
CA LEU A 269 7.19 -16.08 -0.99
C LEU A 269 7.09 -14.78 -1.79
N THR A 270 5.99 -14.05 -1.60
CA THR A 270 5.87 -12.68 -2.08
C THR A 270 5.79 -11.73 -0.90
N GLY A 271 6.31 -10.53 -1.09
CA GLY A 271 6.14 -9.36 -0.24
C GLY A 271 5.68 -8.17 -1.07
N CYS A 272 5.57 -7.02 -0.43
CA CYS A 272 5.23 -5.76 -1.09
C CYS A 272 5.78 -4.59 -0.26
N GLY A 273 6.33 -3.58 -0.94
CA GLY A 273 6.78 -2.36 -0.26
C GLY A 273 8.05 -1.78 -0.87
N GLY A 274 9.13 -2.55 -0.85
CA GLY A 274 10.47 -2.09 -1.21
C GLY A 274 11.38 -1.90 0.00
N LEU A 275 11.13 -2.68 1.06
CA LEU A 275 11.92 -2.68 2.28
C LEU A 275 13.37 -3.10 1.99
N ASP A 276 14.35 -2.30 2.44
CA ASP A 276 15.78 -2.57 2.15
C ASP A 276 16.25 -3.95 2.66
N GLU A 277 15.71 -4.41 3.78
CA GLU A 277 16.04 -5.72 4.35
C GLU A 277 15.59 -6.87 3.44
N LEU A 278 14.37 -6.81 2.86
CA LEU A 278 13.93 -7.82 1.89
C LEU A 278 14.69 -7.67 0.57
N TYR A 279 14.99 -6.44 0.13
CA TYR A 279 15.83 -6.22 -1.04
C TYR A 279 17.26 -6.73 -0.82
N ALA A 280 17.81 -6.67 0.41
CA ALA A 280 19.09 -7.31 0.75
C ALA A 280 19.03 -8.84 0.62
N VAL A 281 17.88 -9.46 0.95
CA VAL A 281 17.65 -10.90 0.68
C VAL A 281 17.67 -11.17 -0.83
N LEU A 282 16.95 -10.35 -1.62
CA LEU A 282 16.91 -10.50 -3.08
C LEU A 282 18.27 -10.28 -3.73
N ARG A 283 19.10 -9.39 -3.18
CA ARG A 283 20.49 -9.17 -3.62
C ARG A 283 21.45 -10.29 -3.20
N GLY A 284 21.02 -11.23 -2.34
CA GLY A 284 21.87 -12.30 -1.80
C GLY A 284 22.83 -11.81 -0.72
N GLU A 285 22.49 -10.76 0.00
CA GLU A 285 23.33 -10.14 1.05
C GLU A 285 22.95 -10.62 2.45
N SER A 286 21.73 -11.11 2.63
CA SER A 286 21.21 -11.61 3.91
C SER A 286 20.34 -12.86 3.71
N PHE A 287 20.14 -13.65 4.78
CA PHE A 287 19.33 -14.86 4.79
C PHE A 287 19.68 -15.91 3.70
N THR A 288 20.86 -15.87 3.14
CA THR A 288 21.27 -16.68 1.98
C THR A 288 21.02 -18.16 2.17
N ASP A 289 21.37 -18.71 3.37
CA ASP A 289 21.20 -20.13 3.69
C ASP A 289 19.72 -20.60 3.65
N ILE A 290 18.78 -19.66 3.79
CA ILE A 290 17.35 -19.90 3.76
C ILE A 290 16.78 -19.54 2.37
N ALA A 291 17.06 -18.35 1.88
CA ALA A 291 16.54 -17.82 0.64
C ALA A 291 16.90 -18.71 -0.58
N ASP A 292 18.11 -19.27 -0.60
CA ASP A 292 18.56 -20.18 -1.67
C ASP A 292 17.76 -21.50 -1.74
N GLN A 293 16.98 -21.82 -0.72
CA GLN A 293 16.13 -23.00 -0.67
C GLN A 293 14.69 -22.72 -1.10
N PHE A 294 14.31 -21.44 -1.27
CA PHE A 294 13.03 -21.06 -1.83
C PHE A 294 13.02 -21.31 -3.36
N GLY A 295 11.85 -21.65 -3.90
CA GLY A 295 11.63 -21.66 -5.34
C GLY A 295 11.69 -20.24 -5.94
N GLY A 296 11.33 -19.25 -5.14
CA GLY A 296 11.49 -17.84 -5.44
C GLY A 296 10.94 -16.95 -4.34
N ILE A 297 11.60 -15.80 -4.19
CA ILE A 297 11.17 -14.70 -3.32
C ILE A 297 11.06 -13.46 -4.19
N VAL A 298 9.98 -12.71 -4.06
CA VAL A 298 9.78 -11.44 -4.77
C VAL A 298 9.13 -10.42 -3.83
N SER A 299 9.33 -9.14 -4.15
CA SER A 299 8.55 -8.03 -3.59
C SER A 299 7.79 -7.34 -4.72
N VAL A 300 6.66 -6.70 -4.41
CA VAL A 300 5.95 -5.84 -5.37
C VAL A 300 6.11 -4.40 -4.90
N THR A 301 6.35 -3.47 -5.82
CA THR A 301 6.60 -2.08 -5.44
C THR A 301 5.38 -1.42 -4.80
N TYR A 302 5.61 -0.75 -3.67
CA TYR A 302 4.65 0.13 -2.98
C TYR A 302 5.45 1.16 -2.16
N SER A 303 5.98 2.15 -2.86
CA SER A 303 6.96 3.06 -2.27
C SER A 303 6.33 4.06 -1.30
N PRO A 304 6.86 4.25 -0.09
CA PRO A 304 6.43 5.32 0.82
C PRO A 304 6.69 6.73 0.24
N ALA A 305 7.57 6.86 -0.76
CA ALA A 305 7.81 8.13 -1.46
C ALA A 305 6.58 8.63 -2.24
N MET A 306 5.50 7.85 -2.38
CA MET A 306 4.22 8.31 -2.94
C MET A 306 3.64 9.53 -2.20
N ILE A 307 3.97 9.74 -0.93
CA ILE A 307 3.59 10.95 -0.18
C ILE A 307 4.13 12.23 -0.85
N GLN A 308 5.30 12.17 -1.47
CA GLN A 308 5.86 13.32 -2.22
C GLN A 308 5.00 13.67 -3.43
N THR A 309 4.40 12.66 -4.09
CA THR A 309 3.42 12.87 -5.17
C THR A 309 2.17 13.54 -4.63
N ALA A 310 1.64 13.09 -3.48
CA ALA A 310 0.45 13.70 -2.88
C ALA A 310 0.66 15.16 -2.49
N ILE A 311 1.84 15.49 -1.94
CA ILE A 311 2.20 16.90 -1.63
C ILE A 311 2.37 17.68 -2.93
N GLN A 312 2.96 17.10 -3.97
CA GLN A 312 3.11 17.76 -5.27
C GLN A 312 1.77 18.01 -5.96
N ASP A 313 0.84 17.06 -5.90
CA ASP A 313 -0.52 17.23 -6.45
C ASP A 313 -1.24 18.40 -5.77
N MET A 314 -1.07 18.57 -4.45
CA MET A 314 -1.61 19.73 -3.75
C MET A 314 -0.95 21.05 -4.24
N VAL A 315 0.38 21.07 -4.38
CA VAL A 315 1.10 22.25 -4.90
C VAL A 315 0.64 22.57 -6.33
N ASP A 316 0.51 21.57 -7.19
CA ASP A 316 0.07 21.74 -8.58
C ASP A 316 -1.38 22.26 -8.65
N TYR A 317 -2.26 21.77 -7.78
CA TYR A 317 -3.62 22.31 -7.66
C TYR A 317 -3.63 23.77 -7.25
N LEU A 318 -2.84 24.14 -6.23
CA LEU A 318 -2.72 25.53 -5.76
C LEU A 318 -2.11 26.45 -6.83
N ASP A 319 -1.24 25.92 -7.69
CA ASP A 319 -0.69 26.62 -8.86
C ASP A 319 -1.72 26.74 -10.01
N GLY A 320 -2.92 26.15 -9.89
CA GLY A 320 -3.95 26.12 -10.92
C GLY A 320 -3.67 25.18 -12.08
N LYS A 321 -2.83 24.18 -11.87
CA LYS A 321 -2.57 23.10 -12.84
C LYS A 321 -3.65 22.02 -12.75
N ASP A 322 -3.81 21.25 -13.83
CA ASP A 322 -4.66 20.07 -13.82
C ASP A 322 -4.00 18.95 -12.98
N VAL A 323 -4.78 18.34 -12.07
CA VAL A 323 -4.36 17.22 -11.23
C VAL A 323 -5.29 16.04 -11.48
N GLU A 324 -4.74 14.82 -11.57
CA GLU A 324 -5.53 13.60 -11.66
C GLU A 324 -6.26 13.36 -10.34
N GLN A 325 -7.57 13.14 -10.39
CA GLN A 325 -8.35 12.84 -9.19
C GLN A 325 -8.04 11.45 -8.63
N ASP A 326 -7.88 10.44 -9.49
CA ASP A 326 -7.41 9.10 -9.12
C ASP A 326 -5.98 8.90 -9.64
N HIS A 327 -5.00 9.34 -8.86
CA HIS A 327 -3.58 9.21 -9.18
C HIS A 327 -3.08 7.84 -8.71
N VAL A 328 -3.28 6.82 -9.55
CA VAL A 328 -2.89 5.44 -9.24
C VAL A 328 -1.46 5.17 -9.69
N ILE A 329 -0.59 4.82 -8.75
CA ILE A 329 0.81 4.48 -9.03
C ILE A 329 0.88 2.97 -9.30
N ALA A 330 1.27 2.62 -10.52
CA ALA A 330 1.40 1.23 -10.95
C ALA A 330 2.42 0.46 -10.11
N CYS A 331 2.17 -0.83 -9.92
CA CYS A 331 3.07 -1.72 -9.20
C CYS A 331 3.90 -2.58 -10.18
N GLU A 332 5.10 -2.98 -9.74
CA GLU A 332 6.03 -3.81 -10.49
C GLU A 332 6.63 -4.91 -9.61
N ILE A 333 6.88 -6.08 -10.19
CA ILE A 333 7.53 -7.20 -9.47
C ILE A 333 9.03 -6.98 -9.41
N VAL A 334 9.57 -6.97 -8.20
CA VAL A 334 10.99 -6.91 -7.90
C VAL A 334 11.48 -8.28 -7.44
N ASN A 335 12.52 -8.78 -8.09
CA ASN A 335 13.13 -10.07 -7.81
C ASN A 335 14.67 -9.95 -7.83
N LYS A 336 15.37 -11.07 -7.62
CA LYS A 336 16.84 -11.10 -7.59
C LYS A 336 17.53 -10.58 -8.86
N ASP A 337 16.85 -10.61 -10.01
CA ASP A 337 17.45 -10.26 -11.30
C ASP A 337 17.35 -8.75 -11.58
N ASN A 338 16.34 -8.06 -11.00
CA ASN A 338 16.08 -6.64 -11.24
C ASN A 338 16.16 -5.75 -9.98
N VAL A 339 16.34 -6.30 -8.78
CA VAL A 339 16.30 -5.55 -7.50
C VAL A 339 17.28 -4.38 -7.45
N LYS A 340 18.34 -4.40 -8.25
CA LYS A 340 19.35 -3.32 -8.31
C LYS A 340 18.86 -2.06 -9.04
N ASP A 341 17.76 -2.20 -9.78
CA ASP A 341 17.16 -1.11 -10.57
C ASP A 341 16.09 -0.35 -9.76
N TYR A 342 15.76 -0.85 -8.56
CA TYR A 342 14.70 -0.28 -7.72
C TYR A 342 15.29 0.32 -6.43
N PRO A 343 14.80 1.52 -6.02
CA PRO A 343 15.14 2.08 -4.73
C PRO A 343 14.50 1.26 -3.61
N SER A 344 15.15 1.20 -2.47
CA SER A 344 14.63 0.65 -1.20
C SER A 344 14.52 1.73 -0.13
N PHE A 345 13.81 1.46 0.96
CA PHE A 345 13.64 2.38 2.10
C PHE A 345 13.93 1.68 3.43
#